data_9efa46716fd1f805f4bae46c180eb047
#
_entry.id   9efa46716fd1f805f4bae46c180eb047
#
_cell.length_a   1.000
_cell.length_b   1.000
_cell.length_c   1.000
_cell.angle_alpha   90.00
_cell.angle_beta   90.00
_cell.angle_gamma   90.00
#
_symmetry.space_group_name_H-M   'P 1'
#
loop_
_entity.id
_entity.type
_entity.pdbx_description
1 polymer ?
#
loop_
_entity_poly.entity_id
_entity_poly.type
_entity_poly.pdbx_seq_one_letter_code
_entity_poly.pdbx_strand_id
1 'polypeptide(L)'
;MRPYPSRPVARPCPSRPAARPSPSGLRAARPYPDPGGAAARPQPGSRRAVAGFSGLAAPAAALLLLLGAAWPAVAADGEPDRDFTIEDPRITESSGLAASRLHPGIYWTHNDSDDGPYVFAVDSRTGKTVATVTMRGVGEPRDVEGISIGPDGDIYVGDIGDNLDGTWNHVWIYRFPEPKTLRDTTVTATQYDVQYADGPRNAESLMVHPKTGRVYIASKNENGGGLYEGPGKLTTGSMNVFRRVGEVPWVTDGAFSPDGRSLALRSYFSARVYAFENGRLGESRAVAAPFQRQAESVTYTADGSALMFGSEGTRSGVVRVEVEGGGRPDGSGGTEDGQEQGKPAGNGSPGQGGSAGQEDDGKGSVGLGAVIIIGVGALWFALRRKRGKG
;
A
#
# COMPACT_ATOMS: atom_id res chain seq x y z
N MET A 1 3.43 57.38 -33.48
CA MET A 1 2.31 56.84 -32.71
C MET A 1 1.09 56.67 -33.61
N ARG A 2 0.74 55.46 -33.97
CA ARG A 2 -0.51 55.16 -34.70
C ARG A 2 -1.41 54.37 -33.77
N PRO A 3 -2.71 54.65 -33.68
CA PRO A 3 -3.61 53.96 -32.79
C PRO A 3 -4.02 52.59 -33.34
N TYR A 4 -4.08 51.57 -32.43
CA TYR A 4 -4.54 50.20 -32.68
C TYR A 4 -6.06 50.19 -32.89
N PRO A 5 -6.60 49.41 -33.83
CA PRO A 5 -8.04 49.24 -33.97
C PRO A 5 -8.61 48.26 -32.92
N SER A 6 -9.72 48.67 -32.32
CA SER A 6 -10.55 47.96 -31.36
C SER A 6 -11.18 46.68 -31.98
N ARG A 7 -11.09 45.54 -31.27
CA ARG A 7 -11.75 44.30 -31.61
C ARG A 7 -13.27 44.39 -31.35
N PRO A 8 -14.10 43.75 -32.21
CA PRO A 8 -15.54 43.72 -31.99
C PRO A 8 -15.94 42.74 -30.88
N VAL A 9 -16.86 43.15 -30.03
CA VAL A 9 -17.47 42.37 -28.95
C VAL A 9 -18.43 41.36 -29.55
N ALA A 10 -18.22 40.07 -29.25
CA ALA A 10 -19.10 38.97 -29.64
C ALA A 10 -20.42 39.03 -28.88
N ARG A 11 -21.55 38.92 -29.59
CA ARG A 11 -22.89 38.86 -29.03
C ARG A 11 -23.16 37.47 -28.41
N PRO A 12 -23.87 37.35 -27.27
CA PRO A 12 -24.23 36.07 -26.70
C PRO A 12 -25.31 35.37 -27.53
N CYS A 13 -25.13 34.04 -27.74
CA CYS A 13 -26.13 33.19 -28.34
C CYS A 13 -27.35 32.97 -27.41
N PRO A 14 -28.57 32.89 -27.96
CA PRO A 14 -29.76 32.62 -27.15
C PRO A 14 -29.80 31.16 -26.67
N SER A 15 -30.12 30.99 -25.39
CA SER A 15 -30.32 29.74 -24.69
C SER A 15 -31.55 28.99 -25.24
N ARG A 16 -31.36 27.72 -25.58
CA ARG A 16 -32.44 26.78 -25.91
C ARG A 16 -33.26 26.43 -24.66
N PRO A 17 -34.60 26.31 -24.74
CA PRO A 17 -35.40 25.88 -23.60
C PRO A 17 -35.22 24.37 -23.32
N ALA A 18 -35.14 24.02 -22.02
CA ALA A 18 -35.05 22.65 -21.53
C ALA A 18 -36.32 21.84 -21.87
N ALA A 19 -36.12 20.62 -22.39
CA ALA A 19 -37.18 19.66 -22.62
C ALA A 19 -37.70 19.12 -21.27
N ARG A 20 -39.01 19.06 -21.10
CA ARG A 20 -39.72 18.47 -19.97
C ARG A 20 -39.61 16.95 -20.00
N PRO A 21 -39.34 16.24 -18.86
CA PRO A 21 -39.43 14.80 -18.83
C PRO A 21 -40.90 14.34 -18.80
N SER A 22 -41.20 13.31 -19.60
CA SER A 22 -42.49 12.60 -19.62
C SER A 22 -42.60 11.69 -18.38
N PRO A 23 -43.82 11.52 -17.81
CA PRO A 23 -44.01 10.62 -16.68
C PRO A 23 -44.09 9.15 -17.14
N SER A 24 -43.12 8.34 -16.75
CA SER A 24 -43.14 6.89 -16.94
C SER A 24 -43.99 6.24 -15.85
N GLY A 25 -44.92 5.40 -16.27
CA GLY A 25 -45.93 4.78 -15.42
C GLY A 25 -45.36 3.88 -14.30
N LEU A 26 -45.99 4.02 -13.15
CA LEU A 26 -45.92 3.11 -12.00
C LEU A 26 -46.53 1.76 -12.39
N ARG A 27 -45.72 0.71 -12.51
CA ARG A 27 -46.19 -0.68 -12.48
C ARG A 27 -46.21 -1.14 -11.03
N ALA A 28 -47.44 -1.47 -10.56
CA ALA A 28 -47.72 -2.06 -9.26
C ALA A 28 -46.97 -3.39 -9.08
N ALA A 29 -46.28 -3.53 -7.97
CA ALA A 29 -45.67 -4.79 -7.52
C ALA A 29 -46.80 -5.74 -7.06
N ARG A 30 -46.78 -6.98 -7.54
CA ARG A 30 -47.63 -8.07 -7.05
C ARG A 30 -47.10 -8.58 -5.70
N PRO A 31 -47.97 -8.91 -4.72
CA PRO A 31 -47.54 -9.51 -3.49
C PRO A 31 -47.18 -10.99 -3.66
N TYR A 32 -46.10 -11.41 -3.02
CA TYR A 32 -45.67 -12.80 -2.90
C TYR A 32 -46.55 -13.52 -1.87
N PRO A 33 -46.92 -14.79 -2.07
CA PRO A 33 -47.71 -15.55 -1.10
C PRO A 33 -46.80 -16.10 0.03
N ASP A 34 -47.30 -15.98 1.23
CA ASP A 34 -46.77 -16.50 2.49
C ASP A 34 -46.98 -18.03 2.56
N PRO A 35 -45.96 -18.85 2.85
CA PRO A 35 -46.18 -20.23 3.21
C PRO A 35 -46.24 -20.36 4.73
N GLY A 36 -47.48 -20.29 5.28
CA GLY A 36 -47.78 -20.77 6.62
C GLY A 36 -47.63 -22.28 6.68
N GLY A 37 -46.83 -22.76 7.62
CA GLY A 37 -46.63 -24.16 7.95
C GLY A 37 -46.33 -24.30 9.43
N ALA A 38 -47.42 -24.53 10.21
CA ALA A 38 -47.31 -24.90 11.60
C ALA A 38 -46.67 -26.28 11.77
N ALA A 39 -45.69 -26.41 12.62
CA ALA A 39 -45.25 -27.71 13.13
C ALA A 39 -45.06 -27.69 14.65
N ALA A 40 -45.69 -28.63 15.21
CA ALA A 40 -45.97 -28.98 16.58
C ALA A 40 -44.77 -29.01 17.53
N ARG A 41 -45.00 -28.56 18.75
CA ARG A 41 -44.22 -28.84 19.97
C ARG A 41 -44.47 -30.28 20.46
N PRO A 42 -43.50 -31.04 20.93
CA PRO A 42 -43.71 -32.13 21.87
C PRO A 42 -43.51 -31.68 23.30
N GLN A 43 -44.43 -32.12 24.14
CA GLN A 43 -44.49 -31.96 25.61
C GLN A 43 -43.60 -32.98 26.34
N PRO A 44 -43.25 -32.77 27.62
CA PRO A 44 -42.30 -33.57 28.37
C PRO A 44 -42.96 -34.78 29.04
N GLY A 45 -42.34 -35.94 28.88
CA GLY A 45 -42.72 -37.21 29.52
C GLY A 45 -41.90 -37.52 30.78
N SER A 46 -42.62 -37.85 31.79
CA SER A 46 -42.33 -38.17 33.16
C SER A 46 -41.30 -39.24 33.47
N ARG A 47 -40.54 -39.01 34.55
CA ARG A 47 -40.14 -39.84 35.69
C ARG A 47 -40.04 -41.35 35.49
N ARG A 48 -38.86 -41.90 35.82
CA ARG A 48 -38.74 -43.05 36.77
C ARG A 48 -37.37 -43.02 37.46
N ALA A 49 -37.47 -43.00 38.81
CA ALA A 49 -36.39 -43.22 39.74
C ALA A 49 -36.08 -44.70 39.84
N VAL A 50 -34.80 -45.09 39.95
CA VAL A 50 -34.38 -46.32 40.58
C VAL A 50 -33.17 -46.02 41.47
N ALA A 51 -33.30 -46.56 42.69
CA ALA A 51 -32.41 -46.34 43.81
C ALA A 51 -31.12 -47.21 43.77
N GLY A 52 -30.07 -46.65 44.36
CA GLY A 52 -29.24 -47.34 45.30
C GLY A 52 -28.12 -48.23 44.76
N PHE A 53 -26.87 -47.80 45.01
CA PHE A 53 -25.92 -48.67 45.75
C PHE A 53 -24.76 -47.84 46.27
N SER A 54 -24.56 -47.89 47.58
CA SER A 54 -23.44 -47.34 48.30
C SER A 54 -22.19 -48.19 48.08
N GLY A 55 -21.09 -47.56 47.74
CA GLY A 55 -19.79 -48.19 47.70
C GLY A 55 -18.69 -47.16 48.02
N LEU A 56 -18.20 -47.24 49.26
CA LEU A 56 -17.00 -46.55 49.73
C LEU A 56 -15.77 -47.05 48.97
N ALA A 57 -15.02 -46.19 48.33
CA ALA A 57 -13.63 -46.46 47.97
C ALA A 57 -12.82 -45.15 48.01
N ALA A 58 -11.68 -45.26 48.63
CA ALA A 58 -10.75 -44.20 49.02
C ALA A 58 -10.16 -43.37 47.84
N PRO A 59 -9.66 -42.15 48.08
CA PRO A 59 -9.05 -41.32 47.07
C PRO A 59 -7.60 -41.74 46.81
N ALA A 60 -7.34 -42.30 45.64
CA ALA A 60 -6.01 -42.38 45.09
C ALA A 60 -5.69 -41.03 44.40
N ALA A 61 -4.77 -40.29 45.00
CA ALA A 61 -4.21 -39.09 44.40
C ALA A 61 -3.39 -39.42 43.19
N ALA A 62 -3.95 -39.30 42.01
CA ALA A 62 -3.21 -39.36 40.75
C ALA A 62 -2.66 -37.96 40.44
N LEU A 63 -1.38 -37.75 40.75
CA LEU A 63 -0.60 -36.61 40.37
C LEU A 63 -0.35 -36.70 38.83
N LEU A 64 -1.24 -36.06 38.05
CA LEU A 64 -1.03 -35.88 36.61
C LEU A 64 0.02 -34.79 36.42
N LEU A 65 1.27 -35.17 36.25
CA LEU A 65 2.34 -34.37 35.67
C LEU A 65 1.92 -34.00 34.23
N LEU A 66 1.38 -32.81 34.06
CA LEU A 66 1.26 -32.14 32.77
C LEU A 66 2.69 -31.81 32.28
N LEU A 67 3.34 -32.78 31.65
CA LEU A 67 4.45 -32.50 30.74
C LEU A 67 3.86 -31.73 29.56
N GLY A 68 3.81 -30.41 29.69
CA GLY A 68 3.64 -29.51 28.59
C GLY A 68 4.78 -29.76 27.60
N ALA A 69 4.53 -30.56 26.58
CA ALA A 69 5.35 -30.57 25.40
C ALA A 69 5.27 -29.17 24.79
N ALA A 70 6.20 -28.30 25.18
CA ALA A 70 6.54 -27.13 24.38
C ALA A 70 7.01 -27.69 23.04
N TRP A 71 6.13 -27.72 22.06
CA TRP A 71 6.56 -27.88 20.69
C TRP A 71 7.49 -26.69 20.44
N PRO A 72 8.75 -26.97 20.00
CA PRO A 72 9.58 -25.88 19.54
C PRO A 72 8.76 -25.22 18.42
N ALA A 73 8.46 -23.94 18.56
CA ALA A 73 8.10 -23.11 17.43
C ALA A 73 9.33 -23.25 16.51
N VAL A 74 9.20 -24.08 15.49
CA VAL A 74 10.11 -24.06 14.36
C VAL A 74 9.90 -22.67 13.78
N ALA A 75 10.75 -21.72 14.16
CA ALA A 75 10.98 -20.58 13.32
C ALA A 75 11.32 -21.23 11.97
N ALA A 76 10.46 -21.04 10.99
CA ALA A 76 10.83 -21.33 9.63
C ALA A 76 12.01 -20.38 9.39
N ASP A 77 13.23 -20.94 9.42
CA ASP A 77 14.42 -20.29 8.89
C ASP A 77 14.19 -20.13 7.39
N GLY A 78 13.27 -19.22 7.04
CA GLY A 78 13.08 -18.75 5.69
C GLY A 78 14.36 -18.01 5.34
N GLU A 79 15.02 -18.47 4.29
CA GLU A 79 16.09 -17.69 3.68
C GLU A 79 15.59 -16.25 3.50
N PRO A 80 16.36 -15.23 3.88
CA PRO A 80 15.91 -13.85 3.81
C PRO A 80 15.50 -13.49 2.37
N ASP A 81 14.47 -12.69 2.25
CA ASP A 81 14.06 -12.15 0.95
C ASP A 81 15.27 -11.55 0.24
N ARG A 82 15.37 -11.79 -1.06
CA ARG A 82 16.48 -11.34 -1.91
C ARG A 82 15.96 -10.53 -3.09
N ASP A 83 16.86 -9.96 -3.85
CA ASP A 83 16.55 -9.34 -5.14
C ASP A 83 15.89 -10.36 -6.07
N PHE A 84 14.89 -9.92 -6.82
CA PHE A 84 14.26 -10.74 -7.85
C PHE A 84 13.78 -9.90 -9.04
N THR A 85 13.48 -10.56 -10.15
CA THR A 85 12.87 -9.96 -11.33
C THR A 85 11.47 -10.52 -11.51
N ILE A 86 10.48 -9.69 -11.75
CA ILE A 86 9.12 -10.11 -12.08
C ILE A 86 9.12 -10.69 -13.50
N GLU A 87 8.88 -11.99 -13.64
CA GLU A 87 9.00 -12.71 -14.90
C GLU A 87 7.69 -12.80 -15.70
N ASP A 88 6.56 -12.44 -15.11
CA ASP A 88 5.26 -12.51 -15.77
C ASP A 88 5.10 -11.41 -16.82
N PRO A 89 4.93 -11.75 -18.11
CA PRO A 89 4.80 -10.76 -19.18
C PRO A 89 3.51 -9.94 -19.11
N ARG A 90 2.54 -10.33 -18.29
CA ARG A 90 1.30 -9.56 -18.05
C ARG A 90 1.55 -8.37 -17.12
N ILE A 91 2.61 -8.42 -16.31
CA ILE A 91 2.97 -7.35 -15.38
C ILE A 91 3.96 -6.44 -16.09
N THR A 92 3.44 -5.35 -16.65
CA THR A 92 4.21 -4.39 -17.44
C THR A 92 4.31 -3.01 -16.78
N GLU A 93 3.48 -2.77 -15.77
CA GLU A 93 3.34 -1.47 -15.09
C GLU A 93 3.15 -1.69 -13.58
N SER A 94 4.09 -2.48 -12.95
CA SER A 94 4.03 -2.76 -11.51
C SER A 94 4.21 -1.47 -10.72
N SER A 95 3.12 -0.88 -10.20
CA SER A 95 3.13 0.40 -9.51
C SER A 95 3.14 0.27 -7.97
N GLY A 96 2.61 -0.81 -7.41
CA GLY A 96 2.62 -1.06 -5.97
C GLY A 96 3.17 -2.43 -5.59
N LEU A 97 3.68 -2.58 -4.36
CA LEU A 97 4.20 -3.84 -3.84
C LEU A 97 3.79 -4.04 -2.37
N ALA A 98 3.29 -5.24 -2.02
CA ALA A 98 2.97 -5.58 -0.64
C ALA A 98 3.44 -6.99 -0.28
N ALA A 99 4.24 -7.13 0.79
CA ALA A 99 4.68 -8.42 1.29
C ALA A 99 3.48 -9.19 1.88
N SER A 100 3.26 -10.42 1.42
CA SER A 100 2.23 -11.32 1.94
C SER A 100 2.42 -11.58 3.43
N ARG A 101 1.31 -11.63 4.16
CA ARG A 101 1.32 -12.03 5.58
C ARG A 101 1.05 -13.50 5.79
N LEU A 102 0.38 -14.16 4.84
CA LEU A 102 0.03 -15.57 4.89
C LEU A 102 1.08 -16.46 4.22
N HIS A 103 1.85 -15.93 3.26
CA HIS A 103 2.72 -16.72 2.39
C HIS A 103 4.12 -16.11 2.36
N PRO A 104 5.06 -16.57 3.20
CA PRO A 104 6.43 -16.09 3.22
C PRO A 104 7.10 -16.11 1.84
N GLY A 105 7.76 -15.02 1.47
CA GLY A 105 8.43 -14.85 0.18
C GLY A 105 7.50 -14.52 -0.99
N ILE A 106 6.21 -14.29 -0.75
CA ILE A 106 5.25 -13.84 -1.77
C ILE A 106 5.02 -12.33 -1.65
N TYR A 107 4.99 -11.67 -2.80
CA TYR A 107 4.68 -10.26 -2.93
C TYR A 107 3.47 -10.06 -3.84
N TRP A 108 2.53 -9.25 -3.38
CA TRP A 108 1.38 -8.84 -4.16
C TRP A 108 1.69 -7.56 -4.91
N THR A 109 1.29 -7.52 -6.20
CA THR A 109 1.43 -6.35 -7.07
C THR A 109 0.27 -6.27 -8.05
N HIS A 110 0.16 -5.16 -8.75
CA HIS A 110 -0.83 -4.87 -9.78
C HIS A 110 -0.17 -4.07 -10.91
N ASN A 111 -0.83 -3.93 -12.04
CA ASN A 111 -0.48 -2.91 -13.01
C ASN A 111 -1.17 -1.58 -12.65
N ASP A 112 -0.60 -0.47 -13.11
CA ASP A 112 -1.11 0.88 -12.97
C ASP A 112 -2.46 1.04 -13.71
N SER A 113 -2.44 1.47 -14.94
CA SER A 113 -3.62 1.81 -15.73
C SER A 113 -3.86 0.83 -16.89
N ASP A 114 -5.04 0.95 -17.53
CA ASP A 114 -5.42 0.17 -18.72
C ASP A 114 -5.38 -1.38 -18.55
N ASP A 115 -5.32 -1.88 -17.31
CA ASP A 115 -5.45 -3.30 -16.99
C ASP A 115 -6.82 -3.61 -16.37
N GLY A 116 -7.15 -4.87 -16.28
CA GLY A 116 -8.36 -5.31 -15.61
C GLY A 116 -8.21 -5.27 -14.06
N PRO A 117 -9.25 -5.70 -13.32
CA PRO A 117 -9.24 -5.74 -11.87
C PRO A 117 -8.39 -6.91 -11.34
N TYR A 118 -7.10 -6.92 -11.68
CA TYR A 118 -6.16 -8.00 -11.38
C TYR A 118 -5.16 -7.62 -10.30
N VAL A 119 -4.85 -8.60 -9.43
CA VAL A 119 -3.77 -8.54 -8.46
C VAL A 119 -2.96 -9.82 -8.56
N PHE A 120 -1.65 -9.71 -8.64
CA PHE A 120 -0.73 -10.81 -8.90
C PHE A 120 0.08 -11.14 -7.66
N ALA A 121 0.16 -12.43 -7.31
CA ALA A 121 1.07 -12.96 -6.29
C ALA A 121 2.37 -13.42 -6.96
N VAL A 122 3.48 -12.80 -6.66
CA VAL A 122 4.80 -13.12 -7.22
C VAL A 122 5.67 -13.79 -6.16
N ASP A 123 6.24 -14.96 -6.47
CA ASP A 123 7.22 -15.66 -5.63
C ASP A 123 8.60 -15.02 -5.82
N SER A 124 9.13 -14.38 -4.78
CA SER A 124 10.43 -13.68 -4.79
C SER A 124 11.62 -14.59 -5.10
N ARG A 125 11.50 -15.89 -4.88
CA ARG A 125 12.58 -16.85 -5.19
C ARG A 125 12.71 -17.14 -6.68
N THR A 126 11.62 -17.01 -7.42
CA THR A 126 11.54 -17.39 -8.82
C THR A 126 11.15 -16.26 -9.76
N GLY A 127 10.61 -15.15 -9.22
CA GLY A 127 10.04 -14.05 -10.00
C GLY A 127 8.72 -14.39 -10.71
N LYS A 128 8.19 -15.61 -10.51
CA LYS A 128 6.99 -16.08 -11.22
C LYS A 128 5.72 -15.72 -10.47
N THR A 129 4.68 -15.39 -11.22
CA THR A 129 3.32 -15.31 -10.69
C THR A 129 2.83 -16.69 -10.31
N VAL A 130 2.42 -16.87 -9.06
CA VAL A 130 1.91 -18.14 -8.50
C VAL A 130 0.41 -18.10 -8.26
N ALA A 131 -0.20 -16.91 -8.33
CA ALA A 131 -1.65 -16.73 -8.31
C ALA A 131 -2.01 -15.38 -8.94
N THR A 132 -3.16 -15.36 -9.62
CA THR A 132 -3.82 -14.13 -10.08
C THR A 132 -5.18 -14.03 -9.42
N VAL A 133 -5.43 -12.92 -8.75
CA VAL A 133 -6.74 -12.59 -8.17
C VAL A 133 -7.47 -11.66 -9.13
N THR A 134 -8.68 -12.07 -9.55
CA THR A 134 -9.62 -11.20 -10.26
C THR A 134 -10.64 -10.64 -9.27
N MET A 135 -10.70 -9.33 -9.10
CA MET A 135 -11.69 -8.66 -8.25
C MET A 135 -13.03 -8.55 -8.98
N ARG A 136 -14.13 -8.87 -8.28
CA ARG A 136 -15.52 -8.62 -8.69
C ARG A 136 -16.20 -7.69 -7.70
N GLY A 137 -17.26 -7.02 -8.14
CA GLY A 137 -18.02 -6.08 -7.30
C GLY A 137 -17.36 -4.69 -7.25
N VAL A 138 -16.38 -4.47 -8.11
CA VAL A 138 -15.72 -3.19 -8.33
C VAL A 138 -16.09 -2.66 -9.73
N GLY A 139 -15.96 -1.35 -9.93
CA GLY A 139 -16.04 -0.76 -11.26
C GLY A 139 -14.88 -1.19 -12.16
N GLU A 140 -14.75 -0.55 -13.30
CA GLU A 140 -13.55 -0.65 -14.14
C GLU A 140 -12.45 0.19 -13.47
N PRO A 141 -11.31 -0.43 -13.08
CA PRO A 141 -10.20 0.32 -12.50
C PRO A 141 -9.69 1.36 -13.49
N ARG A 142 -9.29 2.53 -12.97
CA ARG A 142 -8.92 3.69 -13.79
C ARG A 142 -7.42 3.97 -13.77
N ASP A 143 -6.86 3.99 -12.55
CA ASP A 143 -5.49 4.43 -12.28
C ASP A 143 -5.06 3.85 -10.92
N VAL A 144 -4.64 2.58 -10.93
CA VAL A 144 -4.34 1.81 -9.70
C VAL A 144 -2.90 2.03 -9.29
N GLU A 145 -2.67 2.66 -8.14
CA GLU A 145 -1.36 3.18 -7.74
C GLU A 145 -0.81 2.61 -6.43
N GLY A 146 -1.61 1.89 -5.68
CA GLY A 146 -1.12 1.42 -4.39
C GLY A 146 -1.75 0.12 -3.92
N ILE A 147 -0.97 -0.68 -3.17
CA ILE A 147 -1.42 -1.92 -2.55
C ILE A 147 -0.85 -2.05 -1.14
N SER A 148 -1.67 -2.50 -0.20
CA SER A 148 -1.26 -2.70 1.19
C SER A 148 -2.03 -3.85 1.83
N ILE A 149 -1.49 -4.42 2.92
CA ILE A 149 -2.18 -5.47 3.69
C ILE A 149 -2.48 -4.96 5.09
N GLY A 150 -3.76 -5.00 5.46
CA GLY A 150 -4.24 -4.56 6.77
C GLY A 150 -3.99 -5.56 7.90
N PRO A 151 -4.19 -5.17 9.17
CA PRO A 151 -4.04 -6.05 10.32
C PRO A 151 -5.06 -7.19 10.35
N ASP A 152 -6.14 -7.04 9.62
CA ASP A 152 -7.20 -8.02 9.42
C ASP A 152 -6.84 -9.12 8.41
N GLY A 153 -5.68 -8.98 7.73
CA GLY A 153 -5.24 -9.89 6.67
C GLY A 153 -5.93 -9.63 5.33
N ASP A 154 -6.59 -8.48 5.19
CA ASP A 154 -7.19 -8.08 3.92
C ASP A 154 -6.20 -7.28 3.07
N ILE A 155 -6.24 -7.50 1.77
CA ILE A 155 -5.54 -6.72 0.76
C ILE A 155 -6.39 -5.49 0.43
N TYR A 156 -5.75 -4.33 0.43
CA TYR A 156 -6.30 -3.05 0.01
C TYR A 156 -5.60 -2.59 -1.25
N VAL A 157 -6.36 -2.23 -2.27
CA VAL A 157 -5.87 -1.76 -3.58
C VAL A 157 -6.42 -0.36 -3.80
N GLY A 158 -5.57 0.57 -4.14
CA GLY A 158 -5.90 1.98 -4.33
C GLY A 158 -5.99 2.36 -5.81
N ASP A 159 -7.19 2.54 -6.31
CA ASP A 159 -7.47 3.19 -7.59
C ASP A 159 -7.58 4.70 -7.30
N ILE A 160 -6.41 5.32 -7.08
CA ILE A 160 -6.25 6.64 -6.47
C ILE A 160 -5.43 7.62 -7.31
N GLY A 161 -4.87 7.18 -8.42
CA GLY A 161 -4.23 8.05 -9.40
C GLY A 161 -5.23 9.04 -10.02
N ASP A 162 -4.73 10.13 -10.50
CA ASP A 162 -5.45 11.09 -11.33
C ASP A 162 -4.42 11.98 -12.04
N ASN A 163 -3.76 11.42 -13.03
CA ASN A 163 -2.64 12.03 -13.78
C ASN A 163 -3.00 13.33 -14.51
N LEU A 164 -4.25 13.81 -14.40
CA LEU A 164 -4.71 15.09 -14.91
C LEU A 164 -4.81 16.17 -13.83
N ASP A 165 -3.96 16.10 -12.79
CA ASP A 165 -3.88 17.05 -11.68
C ASP A 165 -5.17 17.14 -10.83
N GLY A 166 -5.77 16.00 -10.54
CA GLY A 166 -6.92 15.96 -9.66
C GLY A 166 -8.20 16.44 -10.34
N THR A 167 -8.63 15.75 -11.40
CA THR A 167 -9.89 16.03 -12.10
C THR A 167 -11.05 15.19 -11.60
N TRP A 168 -10.78 14.11 -10.87
CA TRP A 168 -11.80 13.21 -10.38
C TRP A 168 -12.34 13.65 -9.03
N ASN A 169 -13.66 13.76 -8.93
CA ASN A 169 -14.34 14.15 -7.70
C ASN A 169 -14.16 13.13 -6.57
N HIS A 170 -13.86 11.89 -6.90
CA HIS A 170 -13.59 10.80 -5.97
C HIS A 170 -12.71 9.74 -6.63
N VAL A 171 -12.02 9.00 -5.78
CA VAL A 171 -11.18 7.85 -6.11
C VAL A 171 -11.69 6.64 -5.34
N TRP A 172 -11.12 5.43 -5.55
CA TRP A 172 -11.62 4.22 -4.95
C TRP A 172 -10.54 3.45 -4.18
N ILE A 173 -10.99 2.73 -3.16
CA ILE A 173 -10.21 1.70 -2.49
C ILE A 173 -10.99 0.39 -2.62
N TYR A 174 -10.33 -0.66 -3.08
CA TYR A 174 -10.86 -2.01 -3.14
C TYR A 174 -10.28 -2.84 -2.01
N ARG A 175 -11.09 -3.69 -1.37
CA ARG A 175 -10.66 -4.52 -0.25
C ARG A 175 -11.21 -5.93 -0.38
N PHE A 176 -10.33 -6.93 -0.16
CA PHE A 176 -10.70 -8.34 -0.15
C PHE A 176 -9.74 -9.12 0.76
N PRO A 177 -10.17 -10.26 1.36
CA PRO A 177 -9.31 -11.12 2.16
C PRO A 177 -8.14 -11.69 1.35
N GLU A 178 -6.94 -11.69 1.91
CA GLU A 178 -5.80 -12.36 1.29
C GLU A 178 -6.12 -13.84 1.06
N PRO A 179 -5.95 -14.39 -0.16
CA PRO A 179 -6.24 -15.78 -0.46
C PRO A 179 -5.39 -16.74 0.38
N LYS A 180 -6.03 -17.70 1.05
CA LYS A 180 -5.35 -18.72 1.85
C LYS A 180 -4.58 -19.74 1.01
N THR A 181 -4.85 -19.82 -0.28
CA THR A 181 -4.21 -20.74 -1.22
C THR A 181 -3.79 -19.96 -2.45
N LEU A 182 -2.53 -20.10 -2.84
CA LEU A 182 -1.96 -19.47 -4.02
C LEU A 182 -2.41 -20.23 -5.28
N ARG A 183 -3.43 -19.73 -5.93
CA ARG A 183 -3.95 -20.17 -7.23
C ARG A 183 -4.79 -19.06 -7.83
N ASP A 184 -4.97 -19.10 -9.13
CA ASP A 184 -5.89 -18.19 -9.83
C ASP A 184 -7.28 -18.30 -9.23
N THR A 185 -7.84 -17.17 -8.86
CA THR A 185 -9.14 -17.10 -8.19
C THR A 185 -9.88 -15.80 -8.50
N THR A 186 -11.18 -15.83 -8.32
CA THR A 186 -12.02 -14.64 -8.36
C THR A 186 -12.58 -14.39 -6.98
N VAL A 187 -12.42 -13.17 -6.48
CA VAL A 187 -12.91 -12.73 -5.19
C VAL A 187 -13.95 -11.63 -5.34
N THR A 188 -14.90 -11.53 -4.42
CA THR A 188 -15.74 -10.35 -4.31
C THR A 188 -15.02 -9.33 -3.45
N ALA A 189 -14.63 -8.22 -4.05
CA ALA A 189 -14.02 -7.11 -3.35
C ALA A 189 -15.09 -6.10 -2.91
N THR A 190 -14.81 -5.41 -1.80
CA THR A 190 -15.60 -4.28 -1.34
C THR A 190 -14.98 -3.00 -1.89
N GLN A 191 -15.78 -2.18 -2.58
CA GLN A 191 -15.36 -0.86 -3.06
C GLN A 191 -15.77 0.23 -2.08
N TYR A 192 -14.85 1.15 -1.81
CA TYR A 192 -15.07 2.34 -0.99
C TYR A 192 -14.82 3.60 -1.82
N ASP A 193 -15.77 4.52 -1.78
CA ASP A 193 -15.60 5.85 -2.38
C ASP A 193 -14.79 6.73 -1.43
N VAL A 194 -13.78 7.40 -1.98
CA VAL A 194 -12.82 8.23 -1.23
C VAL A 194 -12.78 9.63 -1.82
N GLN A 195 -12.76 10.63 -0.94
CA GLN A 195 -12.60 12.03 -1.29
C GLN A 195 -11.57 12.70 -0.37
N TYR A 196 -10.75 13.57 -0.92
CA TYR A 196 -9.85 14.41 -0.13
C TYR A 196 -10.57 15.66 0.35
N ALA A 197 -10.40 16.02 1.63
CA ALA A 197 -11.10 17.15 2.26
C ALA A 197 -10.76 18.51 1.63
N ASP A 198 -9.61 18.63 0.99
CA ASP A 198 -9.06 19.83 0.37
C ASP A 198 -9.04 19.77 -1.18
N GLY A 199 -9.86 18.89 -1.76
CA GLY A 199 -10.10 18.80 -3.20
C GLY A 199 -9.35 17.65 -3.89
N PRO A 200 -9.73 17.36 -5.16
CA PRO A 200 -9.15 16.28 -5.96
C PRO A 200 -7.65 16.41 -6.16
N ARG A 201 -6.96 15.30 -6.34
CA ARG A 201 -5.51 15.23 -6.56
C ARG A 201 -5.05 13.89 -7.08
N ASN A 202 -3.91 13.87 -7.72
CA ASN A 202 -3.16 12.65 -8.00
C ASN A 202 -2.53 12.09 -6.72
N ALA A 203 -2.59 10.77 -6.54
CA ALA A 203 -1.95 10.09 -5.42
C ALA A 203 -1.41 8.72 -5.88
N GLU A 204 -0.29 8.29 -5.29
CA GLU A 204 0.47 7.13 -5.74
C GLU A 204 0.67 6.06 -4.65
N SER A 205 0.36 6.36 -3.42
CA SER A 205 0.65 5.46 -2.31
C SER A 205 -0.57 5.22 -1.45
N LEU A 206 -0.94 3.96 -1.28
CA LEU A 206 -1.96 3.49 -0.35
C LEU A 206 -1.32 2.67 0.76
N MET A 207 -1.47 3.08 1.99
CA MET A 207 -0.83 2.46 3.14
C MET A 207 -1.86 2.15 4.23
N VAL A 208 -1.87 0.92 4.73
CA VAL A 208 -2.72 0.52 5.87
C VAL A 208 -1.84 0.31 7.11
N HIS A 209 -2.13 1.06 8.16
CA HIS A 209 -1.37 0.96 9.39
C HIS A 209 -1.57 -0.42 10.05
N PRO A 210 -0.49 -1.20 10.29
CA PRO A 210 -0.58 -2.63 10.62
C PRO A 210 -1.18 -2.97 11.99
N LYS A 211 -1.34 -1.97 12.86
CA LYS A 211 -1.94 -2.16 14.20
C LYS A 211 -3.34 -1.59 14.32
N THR A 212 -3.61 -0.46 13.65
CA THR A 212 -4.89 0.25 13.78
C THR A 212 -5.85 -0.01 12.64
N GLY A 213 -5.38 -0.51 11.50
CA GLY A 213 -6.15 -0.67 10.28
C GLY A 213 -6.54 0.66 9.62
N ARG A 214 -6.01 1.79 10.13
CA ARG A 214 -6.27 3.08 9.52
C ARG A 214 -5.55 3.20 8.18
N VAL A 215 -6.27 3.71 7.20
CA VAL A 215 -5.75 3.89 5.84
C VAL A 215 -5.18 5.28 5.69
N TYR A 216 -4.01 5.34 5.04
CA TYR A 216 -3.32 6.57 4.66
C TYR A 216 -3.10 6.58 3.16
N ILE A 217 -3.12 7.77 2.57
CA ILE A 217 -2.80 8.00 1.15
C ILE A 217 -1.76 9.12 1.08
N ALA A 218 -0.72 8.92 0.28
CA ALA A 218 0.22 9.99 -0.04
C ALA A 218 0.00 10.48 -1.47
N SER A 219 -0.23 11.79 -1.62
CA SER A 219 -0.43 12.41 -2.93
C SER A 219 0.89 12.70 -3.63
N LYS A 220 0.89 12.61 -4.95
CA LYS A 220 2.03 12.90 -5.82
C LYS A 220 1.95 14.34 -6.33
N ASN A 221 2.98 15.11 -6.07
CA ASN A 221 3.15 16.44 -6.64
C ASN A 221 4.63 16.82 -6.65
N GLU A 222 5.11 17.42 -7.73
CA GLU A 222 6.52 17.83 -7.92
C GLU A 222 7.02 18.80 -6.84
N ASN A 223 6.13 19.65 -6.36
CA ASN A 223 6.42 20.64 -5.31
C ASN A 223 6.19 20.11 -3.89
N GLY A 224 6.01 18.80 -3.74
CA GLY A 224 5.67 18.14 -2.49
C GLY A 224 4.18 17.83 -2.37
N GLY A 225 3.88 16.62 -1.91
CA GLY A 225 2.53 16.10 -1.71
C GLY A 225 2.04 16.27 -0.28
N GLY A 226 0.91 15.64 0.01
CA GLY A 226 0.33 15.53 1.35
C GLY A 226 0.18 14.08 1.79
N LEU A 227 0.35 13.81 3.08
CA LEU A 227 -0.11 12.60 3.72
C LEU A 227 -1.55 12.81 4.19
N TYR A 228 -2.44 11.94 3.76
CA TYR A 228 -3.87 11.99 4.07
C TYR A 228 -4.28 10.81 4.93
N GLU A 229 -4.95 11.08 6.03
CA GLU A 229 -5.49 10.10 6.95
C GLU A 229 -6.97 9.86 6.66
N GLY A 230 -7.37 8.60 6.49
CA GLY A 230 -8.75 8.19 6.33
C GLY A 230 -9.54 8.19 7.65
N PRO A 231 -10.86 7.95 7.60
CA PRO A 231 -11.68 7.74 8.79
C PRO A 231 -11.19 6.50 9.56
N GLY A 232 -11.56 6.38 10.85
CA GLY A 232 -11.18 5.24 11.68
C GLY A 232 -11.61 3.89 11.13
N LYS A 233 -12.68 3.88 10.33
CA LYS A 233 -13.20 2.73 9.58
C LYS A 233 -13.78 3.20 8.26
N LEU A 234 -13.41 2.54 7.17
CA LEU A 234 -14.03 2.77 5.86
C LEU A 234 -15.48 2.25 5.83
N THR A 235 -16.36 2.95 5.12
CA THR A 235 -17.77 2.61 4.96
C THR A 235 -18.16 2.62 3.48
N THR A 236 -19.06 1.70 3.09
CA THR A 236 -19.59 1.62 1.72
C THR A 236 -20.82 2.50 1.49
N GLY A 237 -21.45 2.96 2.56
CA GLY A 237 -22.71 3.72 2.50
C GLY A 237 -22.53 5.24 2.38
N SER A 238 -21.31 5.72 2.42
CA SER A 238 -20.99 7.15 2.36
C SER A 238 -19.57 7.39 1.88
N MET A 239 -19.31 8.62 1.44
CA MET A 239 -17.98 9.07 1.06
C MET A 239 -17.01 9.02 2.25
N ASN A 240 -15.86 8.38 2.07
CA ASN A 240 -14.78 8.34 3.04
C ASN A 240 -13.88 9.56 2.84
N VAL A 241 -13.97 10.53 3.74
CA VAL A 241 -13.23 11.79 3.62
C VAL A 241 -11.85 11.64 4.27
N PHE A 242 -10.82 11.77 3.44
CA PHE A 242 -9.42 11.76 3.86
C PHE A 242 -8.95 13.17 4.15
N ARG A 243 -8.23 13.36 5.27
CA ARG A 243 -7.77 14.68 5.74
C ARG A 243 -6.26 14.74 5.74
N ARG A 244 -5.71 15.85 5.26
CA ARG A 244 -4.27 16.08 5.27
C ARG A 244 -3.75 16.15 6.71
N VAL A 245 -2.74 15.33 7.03
CA VAL A 245 -2.10 15.23 8.34
C VAL A 245 -0.61 15.53 8.32
N GLY A 246 -0.02 15.67 7.14
CA GLY A 246 1.40 15.99 6.99
C GLY A 246 1.76 16.34 5.54
N GLU A 247 3.01 16.74 5.38
CA GLU A 247 3.62 16.97 4.07
C GLU A 247 4.57 15.83 3.74
N VAL A 248 4.63 15.46 2.48
CA VAL A 248 5.52 14.42 1.96
C VAL A 248 6.28 14.95 0.74
N PRO A 249 7.45 14.39 0.41
CA PRO A 249 8.14 14.72 -0.84
C PRO A 249 7.29 14.29 -2.06
N TRP A 250 7.81 14.48 -3.26
CA TRP A 250 7.24 13.89 -4.47
C TRP A 250 7.39 12.37 -4.43
N VAL A 251 6.34 11.68 -3.97
CA VAL A 251 6.36 10.22 -3.75
C VAL A 251 5.81 9.45 -4.93
N THR A 252 6.32 8.22 -5.10
CA THR A 252 5.77 7.19 -5.99
C THR A 252 5.15 6.05 -5.21
N ASP A 253 5.59 5.74 -3.98
CA ASP A 253 4.96 4.75 -3.11
C ASP A 253 5.40 4.91 -1.65
N GLY A 254 4.76 4.15 -0.74
CA GLY A 254 5.10 4.08 0.66
C GLY A 254 4.53 2.86 1.38
N ALA A 255 5.17 2.49 2.47
CA ALA A 255 4.74 1.36 3.29
C ALA A 255 5.04 1.58 4.77
N PHE A 256 4.14 1.08 5.63
CA PHE A 256 4.42 0.99 7.06
C PHE A 256 5.32 -0.19 7.39
N SER A 257 6.22 -0.01 8.36
CA SER A 257 6.92 -1.12 8.99
C SER A 257 5.92 -2.08 9.67
N PRO A 258 6.22 -3.38 9.81
CA PRO A 258 5.30 -4.35 10.42
C PRO A 258 4.89 -4.02 11.87
N ASP A 259 5.72 -3.28 12.59
CA ASP A 259 5.40 -2.78 13.94
C ASP A 259 4.56 -1.50 13.95
N GLY A 260 4.44 -0.81 12.81
CA GLY A 260 3.69 0.42 12.61
C GLY A 260 4.38 1.68 13.13
N ARG A 261 5.62 1.59 13.58
CA ARG A 261 6.37 2.73 14.14
C ARG A 261 7.12 3.55 13.10
N SER A 262 7.23 3.04 11.89
CA SER A 262 7.91 3.71 10.80
C SER A 262 7.09 3.70 9.54
N LEU A 263 7.28 4.73 8.72
CA LEU A 263 6.71 4.87 7.40
C LEU A 263 7.85 5.11 6.40
N ALA A 264 8.04 4.18 5.47
CA ALA A 264 8.92 4.38 4.33
C ALA A 264 8.16 5.09 3.21
N LEU A 265 8.75 6.12 2.64
CA LEU A 265 8.27 6.82 1.45
C LEU A 265 9.36 6.80 0.39
N ARG A 266 8.97 6.46 -0.84
CA ARG A 266 9.83 6.43 -2.01
C ARG A 266 9.48 7.56 -2.97
N SER A 267 10.52 8.09 -3.61
CA SER A 267 10.45 8.94 -4.79
C SER A 267 11.20 8.27 -5.94
N TYR A 268 11.17 8.83 -7.13
CA TYR A 268 11.93 8.30 -8.28
C TYR A 268 13.43 8.12 -8.00
N PHE A 269 14.03 8.98 -7.17
CA PHE A 269 15.48 9.03 -6.97
C PHE A 269 15.92 8.87 -5.51
N SER A 270 14.99 8.75 -4.58
CA SER A 270 15.29 8.72 -3.16
C SER A 270 14.24 7.96 -2.35
N ALA A 271 14.62 7.54 -1.15
CA ALA A 271 13.67 7.05 -0.16
C ALA A 271 14.02 7.57 1.23
N ARG A 272 13.02 7.72 2.06
CA ARG A 272 13.17 8.13 3.46
C ARG A 272 12.29 7.25 4.35
N VAL A 273 12.80 6.93 5.51
CA VAL A 273 12.03 6.29 6.59
C VAL A 273 11.75 7.34 7.66
N TYR A 274 10.51 7.55 7.95
CA TYR A 274 10.00 8.48 8.96
C TYR A 274 9.62 7.69 10.21
N ALA A 275 9.91 8.21 11.39
CA ALA A 275 9.21 7.79 12.60
C ALA A 275 7.72 8.12 12.45
N PHE A 276 6.85 7.22 12.89
CA PHE A 276 5.41 7.42 12.77
C PHE A 276 4.74 7.21 14.12
N GLU A 277 4.21 8.28 14.67
CA GLU A 277 3.57 8.29 15.97
C GLU A 277 2.30 9.13 15.98
N ASN A 278 1.26 8.64 16.61
CA ASN A 278 -0.02 9.35 16.77
C ASN A 278 -0.62 9.87 15.43
N GLY A 279 -0.43 9.12 14.35
CA GLY A 279 -0.95 9.48 13.02
C GLY A 279 -0.12 10.57 12.30
N ARG A 280 1.12 10.84 12.74
CA ARG A 280 1.97 11.90 12.20
C ARG A 280 3.38 11.41 11.88
N LEU A 281 3.97 12.04 10.87
CA LEU A 281 5.37 11.87 10.53
C LEU A 281 6.23 12.62 11.56
N GLY A 282 7.21 11.93 12.10
CA GLY A 282 8.27 12.47 12.95
C GLY A 282 9.58 12.65 12.19
N GLU A 283 10.68 12.47 12.88
CA GLU A 283 12.02 12.52 12.28
C GLU A 283 12.18 11.50 11.17
N SER A 284 13.01 11.84 10.19
CA SER A 284 13.25 10.96 9.06
C SER A 284 14.72 10.79 8.77
N ARG A 285 15.08 9.60 8.26
CA ARG A 285 16.41 9.30 7.74
C ARG A 285 16.35 8.89 6.28
N ALA A 286 17.38 9.22 5.52
CA ALA A 286 17.51 8.75 4.15
C ALA A 286 17.81 7.24 4.14
N VAL A 287 17.33 6.56 3.10
CA VAL A 287 17.66 5.18 2.79
C VAL A 287 18.37 5.16 1.44
N ALA A 288 19.36 4.28 1.29
CA ALA A 288 20.08 4.08 0.04
C ALA A 288 19.18 3.37 -0.99
N ALA A 289 18.18 4.08 -1.51
CA ALA A 289 17.31 3.53 -2.55
C ALA A 289 18.11 3.19 -3.80
N PRO A 290 17.87 2.02 -4.43
CA PRO A 290 18.56 1.65 -5.66
C PRO A 290 18.16 2.60 -6.80
N PHE A 291 19.11 2.89 -7.68
CA PHE A 291 18.79 3.59 -8.92
C PHE A 291 18.07 2.63 -9.87
N GLN A 292 16.80 2.87 -10.11
CA GLN A 292 15.95 2.10 -11.02
C GLN A 292 15.28 3.05 -12.01
N ARG A 293 15.10 2.56 -13.24
CA ARG A 293 14.23 3.25 -14.19
C ARG A 293 12.78 3.08 -13.72
N GLN A 294 11.99 4.16 -13.76
CA GLN A 294 10.61 4.15 -13.30
C GLN A 294 10.50 3.46 -11.92
N ALA A 295 11.08 4.13 -10.95
CA ALA A 295 11.16 3.70 -9.57
C ALA A 295 9.78 3.89 -8.91
N GLU A 296 8.94 2.82 -8.84
CA GLU A 296 7.53 2.99 -8.48
C GLU A 296 7.17 2.44 -7.09
N SER A 297 7.62 1.26 -6.70
CA SER A 297 7.07 0.64 -5.48
C SER A 297 8.09 0.46 -4.36
N VAL A 298 7.61 0.48 -3.11
CA VAL A 298 8.39 0.14 -1.91
C VAL A 298 7.52 -0.59 -0.89
N THR A 299 8.05 -1.66 -0.30
CA THR A 299 7.43 -2.32 0.84
C THR A 299 8.47 -2.81 1.83
N TYR A 300 8.10 -3.00 3.09
CA TYR A 300 8.94 -3.74 4.03
C TYR A 300 8.84 -5.23 3.75
N THR A 301 9.92 -5.98 4.02
CA THR A 301 9.83 -7.43 4.21
C THR A 301 8.88 -7.75 5.36
N ALA A 302 8.32 -8.96 5.38
CA ALA A 302 7.34 -9.35 6.39
C ALA A 302 7.90 -9.28 7.83
N ASP A 303 9.21 -9.48 8.00
CA ASP A 303 9.94 -9.36 9.28
C ASP A 303 10.42 -7.94 9.59
N GLY A 304 10.29 -7.01 8.64
CA GLY A 304 10.70 -5.61 8.78
C GLY A 304 12.21 -5.37 8.70
N SER A 305 13.01 -6.39 8.39
CA SER A 305 14.48 -6.29 8.35
C SER A 305 15.00 -5.50 7.16
N ALA A 306 14.22 -5.43 6.07
CA ALA A 306 14.60 -4.75 4.84
C ALA A 306 13.42 -4.05 4.17
N LEU A 307 13.76 -3.20 3.20
CA LEU A 307 12.85 -2.64 2.21
C LEU A 307 13.08 -3.34 0.86
N MET A 308 11.98 -3.62 0.17
CA MET A 308 11.96 -4.14 -1.19
C MET A 308 11.54 -3.00 -2.13
N PHE A 309 12.40 -2.62 -3.04
CA PHE A 309 12.19 -1.54 -3.99
C PHE A 309 11.89 -2.09 -5.38
N GLY A 310 10.69 -1.89 -5.88
CA GLY A 310 10.28 -2.32 -7.21
C GLY A 310 10.38 -1.21 -8.26
N SER A 311 10.48 -1.59 -9.50
CA SER A 311 10.40 -0.69 -10.66
C SER A 311 9.27 -1.10 -11.56
N GLU A 312 8.81 -0.19 -12.39
CA GLU A 312 7.87 -0.46 -13.47
C GLU A 312 8.57 -0.98 -14.72
N GLY A 313 7.80 -1.56 -15.63
CA GLY A 313 8.25 -2.09 -16.91
C GLY A 313 8.24 -3.61 -16.99
N THR A 314 8.31 -4.12 -18.21
CA THR A 314 8.43 -5.58 -18.45
C THR A 314 9.70 -6.12 -17.81
N ARG A 315 9.61 -7.23 -17.08
CA ARG A 315 10.73 -7.83 -16.33
C ARG A 315 11.33 -6.84 -15.32
N SER A 316 10.47 -6.11 -14.62
CA SER A 316 10.88 -5.14 -13.61
C SER A 316 11.62 -5.80 -12.45
N GLY A 317 12.67 -5.12 -11.97
CA GLY A 317 13.48 -5.59 -10.85
C GLY A 317 12.93 -5.16 -9.50
N VAL A 318 12.99 -6.05 -8.53
CA VAL A 318 12.75 -5.75 -7.11
C VAL A 318 14.06 -5.94 -6.36
N VAL A 319 14.55 -4.90 -5.70
CA VAL A 319 15.86 -4.85 -5.03
C VAL A 319 15.66 -4.72 -3.53
N ARG A 320 16.35 -5.56 -2.77
CA ARG A 320 16.34 -5.58 -1.31
C ARG A 320 17.39 -4.62 -0.74
N VAL A 321 16.98 -3.82 0.24
CA VAL A 321 17.88 -2.91 0.98
C VAL A 321 17.64 -3.08 2.47
N GLU A 322 18.69 -3.39 3.23
CA GLU A 322 18.63 -3.52 4.69
C GLU A 322 18.17 -2.23 5.35
N VAL A 323 17.35 -2.37 6.39
CA VAL A 323 16.94 -1.24 7.23
C VAL A 323 17.75 -1.25 8.52
N GLU A 324 18.63 -0.29 8.68
CA GLU A 324 19.36 -0.11 9.94
C GLU A 324 18.38 0.10 11.11
N GLY A 325 18.48 -0.72 12.16
CA GLY A 325 17.56 -0.70 13.31
C GLY A 325 16.26 -1.51 13.13
N GLY A 326 16.07 -2.19 12.01
CA GLY A 326 15.04 -3.21 11.81
C GLY A 326 15.49 -4.52 12.44
N GLY A 327 15.60 -4.58 13.76
CA GLY A 327 16.08 -5.74 14.47
C GLY A 327 14.99 -6.46 15.20
N ARG A 328 15.03 -7.78 15.10
CA ARG A 328 14.49 -8.80 15.98
C ARG A 328 14.23 -8.26 17.39
N PRO A 329 13.12 -8.55 18.06
CA PRO A 329 12.98 -8.23 19.49
C PRO A 329 14.10 -8.91 20.26
N ASP A 330 14.84 -8.08 21.02
CA ASP A 330 15.98 -8.47 21.83
C ASP A 330 15.70 -9.70 22.69
N GLY A 331 16.38 -10.78 22.39
CA GLY A 331 16.48 -11.96 23.21
C GLY A 331 17.92 -12.46 23.21
N SER A 332 18.79 -11.76 23.90
CA SER A 332 19.89 -12.25 24.75
C SER A 332 20.94 -11.17 24.95
N GLY A 333 21.00 -10.62 26.19
CA GLY A 333 22.13 -9.86 26.66
C GLY A 333 23.37 -10.77 26.70
N GLY A 334 24.32 -10.52 25.82
CA GLY A 334 25.67 -11.00 25.92
C GLY A 334 26.52 -9.87 26.46
N THR A 335 26.95 -10.00 27.71
CA THR A 335 28.01 -9.22 28.37
C THR A 335 29.29 -9.33 27.54
N GLU A 336 29.73 -8.26 26.94
CA GLU A 336 31.13 -8.16 26.49
C GLU A 336 31.94 -7.40 27.55
N ASP A 337 32.84 -8.18 28.16
CA ASP A 337 33.91 -7.69 29.05
C ASP A 337 34.89 -6.82 28.26
N GLY A 338 35.26 -5.72 28.90
CA GLY A 338 36.24 -4.79 28.39
C GLY A 338 37.65 -5.34 28.29
N GLN A 339 38.35 -4.92 27.27
CA GLN A 339 39.83 -4.82 27.31
C GLN A 339 40.29 -3.53 26.64
N GLU A 340 40.74 -2.67 27.52
CA GLU A 340 41.49 -1.45 27.30
C GLU A 340 42.95 -1.81 26.92
N GLN A 341 43.50 -1.32 25.82
CA GLN A 341 44.94 -1.14 25.56
C GLN A 341 45.06 -0.20 24.35
N GLY A 342 45.56 1.00 24.57
CA GLY A 342 46.94 1.37 24.74
C GLY A 342 47.31 2.34 23.61
N LYS A 343 47.33 3.67 23.89
CA LYS A 343 47.84 4.73 23.03
C LYS A 343 49.39 4.70 23.04
N PRO A 344 50.06 5.11 21.96
CA PRO A 344 51.11 6.09 22.14
C PRO A 344 51.02 7.31 21.21
N ALA A 345 51.44 8.41 21.79
CA ALA A 345 51.60 9.73 21.21
C ALA A 345 52.85 9.84 20.33
N GLY A 346 52.80 10.75 19.36
CA GLY A 346 53.95 11.13 18.53
C GLY A 346 53.72 12.40 17.75
N ASN A 347 54.23 13.40 18.22
CA ASN A 347 54.54 14.79 17.97
C ASN A 347 54.98 15.12 16.52
N GLY A 348 54.63 16.33 16.01
CA GLY A 348 55.33 16.97 14.88
C GLY A 348 54.51 17.95 14.06
N SER A 349 54.55 19.21 14.41
CA SER A 349 54.28 20.40 13.59
C SER A 349 55.61 21.07 13.25
N PRO A 350 55.72 22.13 12.41
CA PRO A 350 54.84 22.81 11.46
C PRO A 350 55.52 23.12 10.11
N GLY A 351 54.75 23.66 9.13
CA GLY A 351 55.30 24.23 7.93
C GLY A 351 54.27 25.08 7.14
N GLN A 352 54.55 26.36 7.11
CA GLN A 352 53.83 27.46 6.48
C GLN A 352 53.98 27.49 4.96
N GLY A 353 53.00 28.20 4.35
CA GLY A 353 53.07 28.84 3.01
C GLY A 353 51.84 28.47 2.16
N GLY A 354 50.93 29.32 1.81
CA GLY A 354 50.99 30.63 1.27
C GLY A 354 50.27 30.68 -0.07
N SER A 355 49.25 31.54 -0.16
CA SER A 355 48.83 32.30 -1.34
C SER A 355 47.72 31.80 -2.27
N ALA A 356 46.64 32.55 -2.18
CA ALA A 356 45.87 33.22 -3.25
C ALA A 356 45.03 32.42 -4.27
N GLY A 357 43.72 32.58 -4.15
CA GLY A 357 42.86 33.19 -5.16
C GLY A 357 42.38 32.29 -6.32
N GLN A 358 41.13 31.94 -6.30
CA GLN A 358 40.23 32.25 -7.41
C GLN A 358 38.82 31.74 -7.10
N GLU A 359 37.91 32.72 -7.07
CA GLU A 359 36.46 32.46 -7.09
C GLU A 359 36.11 31.86 -8.46
N ASP A 360 35.38 30.77 -8.48
CA ASP A 360 34.74 30.29 -9.70
C ASP A 360 33.29 29.92 -9.39
N ASP A 361 32.40 30.74 -9.92
CA ASP A 361 30.96 30.60 -9.86
C ASP A 361 30.49 29.36 -10.64
N GLY A 362 30.39 28.23 -9.97
CA GLY A 362 29.81 26.99 -10.51
C GLY A 362 28.31 26.91 -10.30
N LYS A 363 27.51 27.57 -11.12
CA LYS A 363 26.07 27.26 -11.29
C LYS A 363 25.95 25.90 -11.94
N GLY A 364 25.84 24.85 -11.14
CA GLY A 364 25.60 23.48 -11.56
C GLY A 364 24.19 23.29 -12.10
N SER A 365 24.10 22.93 -13.36
CA SER A 365 22.89 22.58 -14.09
C SER A 365 22.32 21.24 -13.60
N VAL A 366 21.38 21.26 -12.67
CA VAL A 366 20.62 20.09 -12.21
C VAL A 366 19.22 20.00 -12.88
N GLY A 367 18.89 20.94 -13.76
CA GLY A 367 17.52 21.11 -14.29
C GLY A 367 17.16 20.34 -15.56
N LEU A 368 18.11 19.73 -16.29
CA LEU A 368 17.81 19.22 -17.64
C LEU A 368 17.40 17.73 -17.68
N GLY A 369 17.73 16.95 -16.66
CA GLY A 369 17.42 15.50 -16.61
C GLY A 369 15.97 15.18 -16.20
N ALA A 370 15.43 15.96 -15.26
CA ALA A 370 14.07 15.72 -14.74
C ALA A 370 12.96 16.07 -15.76
N VAL A 371 13.18 17.11 -16.56
CA VAL A 371 12.20 17.55 -17.59
C VAL A 371 12.03 16.54 -18.72
N ILE A 372 13.07 15.75 -19.04
CA ILE A 372 13.00 14.77 -20.13
C ILE A 372 12.18 13.54 -19.73
N ILE A 373 12.21 13.13 -18.46
CA ILE A 373 11.49 11.93 -17.99
C ILE A 373 9.98 12.21 -17.91
N ILE A 374 9.58 13.40 -17.46
CA ILE A 374 8.16 13.83 -17.42
C ILE A 374 7.58 13.96 -18.84
N GLY A 375 8.39 14.46 -19.78
CA GLY A 375 7.99 14.57 -21.18
C GLY A 375 7.74 13.22 -21.87
N VAL A 376 8.46 12.17 -21.48
CA VAL A 376 8.33 10.83 -22.07
C VAL A 376 7.09 10.12 -21.53
N GLY A 377 6.78 10.20 -20.24
CA GLY A 377 5.57 9.63 -19.65
C GLY A 377 4.30 10.27 -20.19
N ALA A 378 4.23 11.59 -20.18
CA ALA A 378 3.09 12.34 -20.72
C ALA A 378 2.92 12.16 -22.24
N LEU A 379 4.02 12.08 -23.00
CA LEU A 379 3.99 11.85 -24.44
C LEU A 379 3.57 10.41 -24.77
N TRP A 380 4.03 9.44 -23.98
CA TRP A 380 3.66 8.04 -24.13
C TRP A 380 2.17 7.81 -23.83
N PHE A 381 1.65 8.38 -22.74
CA PHE A 381 0.22 8.38 -22.38
C PHE A 381 -0.64 9.05 -23.47
N ALA A 382 -0.21 10.20 -24.00
CA ALA A 382 -0.91 10.89 -25.07
C ALA A 382 -0.91 10.10 -26.40
N LEU A 383 0.15 9.36 -26.70
CA LEU A 383 0.25 8.52 -27.90
C LEU A 383 -0.60 7.23 -27.77
N ARG A 384 -0.68 6.64 -26.58
CA ARG A 384 -1.49 5.46 -26.29
C ARG A 384 -2.99 5.79 -26.42
N ARG A 385 -3.42 6.95 -25.90
CA ARG A 385 -4.81 7.44 -26.01
C ARG A 385 -5.29 7.67 -27.47
N LYS A 386 -4.36 7.90 -28.41
CA LYS A 386 -4.68 8.00 -29.85
C LYS A 386 -4.85 6.64 -30.53
N ARG A 387 -4.23 5.56 -30.02
CA ARG A 387 -4.33 4.21 -30.59
C ARG A 387 -5.60 3.47 -30.18
N GLY A 388 -6.21 3.81 -29.04
CA GLY A 388 -7.46 3.20 -28.56
C GLY A 388 -8.76 3.78 -29.16
N LYS A 389 -8.68 4.72 -30.12
CA LYS A 389 -9.83 5.33 -30.82
C LYS A 389 -9.86 5.04 -32.33
N GLY A 390 -9.16 3.99 -32.75
CA GLY A 390 -9.16 3.55 -34.15
C GLY A 390 -9.92 2.23 -34.33
#